data_ae3cd988d2a9d642b9853c34e9063c14
#
_entry.id   ae3cd988d2a9d642b9853c34e9063c14
#
_cell.length_a   1.000
_cell.length_b   1.000
_cell.length_c   1.000
_cell.angle_alpha   90.00
_cell.angle_beta   90.00
_cell.angle_gamma   90.00
#
_symmetry.space_group_name_H-M   'P 1'
#
loop_
_entity.id
_entity.type
_entity.pdbx_description
1 polymer ?
#
loop_
_entity_poly.entity_id
_entity_poly.type
_entity_poly.pdbx_seq_one_letter_code
_entity_poly.pdbx_strand_id
1 'polypeptide(L)'
;ITCNVGVPLLGKDSFQEIDIAGVTMPITKHNYIVKDVTKLAATIRKAFEIAKKGRPGPVLVDIPKDVTAQKTEYQAKEPVAVQRDTGRITEEDLQTALKLIREAKKPYVFVGGGAVISGASEDLREFVDKIDAPVCDSLMGKGAFDGTDPRYTGMLGMHGTKTSNYGVSECDLLIAIGVRFSDRVLGNAKKFANQAKILQLDVDPAEINKNIVVTASVIGDVKEILGRLDAQLAPMEHKEWMDHILAYKEKYPLTYHPEGLSGPYIVEQVYRMTKGE
;
A
#
# COMPACT_ATOMS: atom_id res chain seq x y z
N ILE A 1 -17.12 -5.99 15.09
CA ILE A 1 -17.73 -6.75 16.19
C ILE A 1 -19.18 -6.98 15.82
N THR A 2 -19.64 -8.22 15.92
CA THR A 2 -21.03 -8.64 15.67
C THR A 2 -21.62 -9.33 16.90
N CYS A 3 -22.92 -9.55 16.90
CA CYS A 3 -23.64 -10.26 17.94
C CYS A 3 -24.53 -11.34 17.30
N ASN A 4 -24.69 -12.46 17.97
CA ASN A 4 -25.47 -13.60 17.50
C ASN A 4 -26.43 -14.08 18.57
N VAL A 5 -27.26 -15.09 18.26
CA VAL A 5 -28.08 -15.81 19.23
C VAL A 5 -27.24 -16.40 20.37
N GLY A 6 -27.84 -16.78 21.48
CA GLY A 6 -27.12 -17.42 22.59
C GLY A 6 -26.39 -18.70 22.16
N VAL A 7 -25.29 -19.02 22.82
CA VAL A 7 -24.44 -20.18 22.52
C VAL A 7 -25.20 -21.50 22.32
N PRO A 8 -26.24 -21.85 23.15
CA PRO A 8 -27.00 -23.09 22.98
C PRO A 8 -27.83 -23.16 21.68
N LEU A 9 -28.05 -22.01 21.01
CA LEU A 9 -28.88 -21.89 19.81
C LEU A 9 -28.06 -21.81 18.52
N LEU A 10 -26.74 -21.66 18.62
CA LEU A 10 -25.86 -21.59 17.44
C LEU A 10 -25.92 -22.87 16.62
N GLY A 11 -26.09 -22.73 15.31
CA GLY A 11 -26.15 -23.83 14.33
C GLY A 11 -27.50 -24.61 14.36
N LYS A 12 -28.58 -23.99 14.84
CA LYS A 12 -29.90 -24.59 14.96
C LYS A 12 -31.00 -23.91 14.13
N ASP A 13 -30.61 -23.05 13.19
CA ASP A 13 -31.54 -22.23 12.37
C ASP A 13 -32.51 -21.41 13.25
N SER A 14 -31.98 -20.87 14.36
CA SER A 14 -32.73 -20.07 15.31
C SER A 14 -33.17 -18.74 14.68
N PHE A 15 -34.25 -18.13 15.20
CA PHE A 15 -34.70 -16.82 14.72
C PHE A 15 -33.60 -15.76 14.81
N GLN A 16 -33.33 -15.11 13.70
CA GLN A 16 -32.24 -14.10 13.51
C GLN A 16 -30.82 -14.66 13.69
N GLU A 17 -30.63 -15.96 13.56
CA GLU A 17 -29.31 -16.55 13.44
C GLU A 17 -28.75 -16.42 12.04
N ILE A 18 -27.45 -16.22 11.94
CA ILE A 18 -26.69 -16.29 10.68
C ILE A 18 -25.30 -16.85 10.97
N ASP A 19 -24.77 -17.65 10.04
CA ASP A 19 -23.35 -18.01 10.04
C ASP A 19 -22.51 -16.82 9.57
N ILE A 20 -22.35 -15.82 10.44
CA ILE A 20 -21.61 -14.60 10.14
C ILE A 20 -20.14 -14.87 9.87
N ALA A 21 -19.55 -15.92 10.48
CA ALA A 21 -18.18 -16.33 10.24
C ALA A 21 -18.03 -16.81 8.79
N GLY A 22 -18.93 -17.70 8.32
CA GLY A 22 -18.94 -18.16 6.92
C GLY A 22 -19.14 -17.03 5.92
N VAL A 23 -20.10 -16.13 6.18
CA VAL A 23 -20.36 -14.96 5.31
C VAL A 23 -19.16 -14.02 5.21
N THR A 24 -18.42 -13.80 6.29
CA THR A 24 -17.32 -12.83 6.34
C THR A 24 -15.94 -13.44 6.08
N MET A 25 -15.83 -14.76 6.03
CA MET A 25 -14.56 -15.47 5.79
C MET A 25 -13.79 -14.95 4.57
N PRO A 26 -14.41 -14.74 3.40
CA PRO A 26 -13.69 -14.30 2.20
C PRO A 26 -13.21 -12.84 2.24
N ILE A 27 -13.70 -12.03 3.18
CA ILE A 27 -13.40 -10.59 3.28
C ILE A 27 -12.66 -10.20 4.56
N THR A 28 -12.32 -11.16 5.42
CA THR A 28 -11.63 -10.94 6.69
C THR A 28 -10.33 -11.73 6.79
N LYS A 29 -9.38 -11.25 7.60
CA LYS A 29 -8.15 -11.98 7.89
C LYS A 29 -8.36 -13.15 8.84
N HIS A 30 -9.33 -13.03 9.73
CA HIS A 30 -9.69 -14.07 10.70
C HIS A 30 -11.07 -13.80 11.33
N ASN A 31 -11.71 -14.85 11.80
CA ASN A 31 -13.01 -14.79 12.46
C ASN A 31 -12.96 -15.50 13.81
N TYR A 32 -13.56 -14.89 14.83
CA TYR A 32 -13.74 -15.46 16.15
C TYR A 32 -15.21 -15.51 16.50
N ILE A 33 -15.66 -16.62 17.15
CA ILE A 33 -16.93 -16.70 17.87
C ILE A 33 -16.57 -16.90 19.34
N VAL A 34 -16.87 -15.91 20.19
CA VAL A 34 -16.51 -15.92 21.62
C VAL A 34 -17.63 -16.56 22.43
N LYS A 35 -17.49 -17.84 22.76
CA LYS A 35 -18.49 -18.62 23.54
C LYS A 35 -18.26 -18.59 25.03
N ASP A 36 -17.22 -17.93 25.52
CA ASP A 36 -16.79 -17.86 26.92
C ASP A 36 -16.32 -16.45 27.24
N VAL A 37 -16.99 -15.76 28.15
CA VAL A 37 -16.71 -14.37 28.53
C VAL A 37 -15.28 -14.20 29.07
N THR A 38 -14.73 -15.23 29.73
CA THR A 38 -13.35 -15.16 30.27
C THR A 38 -12.31 -15.03 29.20
N LYS A 39 -12.60 -15.42 27.95
CA LYS A 39 -11.71 -15.34 26.78
C LYS A 39 -11.91 -14.05 25.99
N LEU A 40 -12.96 -13.29 26.23
CA LEU A 40 -13.34 -12.13 25.41
C LEU A 40 -12.19 -11.12 25.30
N ALA A 41 -11.62 -10.67 26.41
CA ALA A 41 -10.58 -9.67 26.42
C ALA A 41 -9.30 -10.13 25.67
N ALA A 42 -8.92 -11.41 25.86
CA ALA A 42 -7.77 -11.97 25.14
C ALA A 42 -8.03 -12.09 23.62
N THR A 43 -9.26 -12.49 23.25
CA THR A 43 -9.67 -12.59 21.84
C THR A 43 -9.66 -11.22 21.16
N ILE A 44 -10.18 -10.18 21.80
CA ILE A 44 -10.16 -8.81 21.27
C ILE A 44 -8.71 -8.34 21.02
N ARG A 45 -7.80 -8.55 21.98
CA ARG A 45 -6.38 -8.20 21.81
C ARG A 45 -5.76 -8.94 20.64
N LYS A 46 -6.03 -10.24 20.52
CA LYS A 46 -5.52 -11.07 19.41
C LYS A 46 -6.10 -10.63 18.06
N ALA A 47 -7.37 -10.23 18.03
CA ALA A 47 -8.01 -9.69 16.84
C ALA A 47 -7.30 -8.41 16.34
N PHE A 48 -6.98 -7.49 17.24
CA PHE A 48 -6.21 -6.28 16.90
C PHE A 48 -4.79 -6.62 16.41
N GLU A 49 -4.12 -7.58 17.04
CA GLU A 49 -2.78 -8.03 16.59
C GLU A 49 -2.85 -8.57 15.17
N ILE A 50 -3.81 -9.46 14.88
CA ILE A 50 -3.97 -10.03 13.53
C ILE A 50 -4.36 -8.95 12.51
N ALA A 51 -5.28 -8.05 12.88
CA ALA A 51 -5.73 -6.98 12.00
C ALA A 51 -4.57 -6.08 11.53
N LYS A 52 -3.61 -5.80 12.41
CA LYS A 52 -2.47 -4.91 12.15
C LYS A 52 -1.24 -5.59 11.55
N LYS A 53 -1.05 -6.91 11.77
CA LYS A 53 0.16 -7.63 11.36
C LYS A 53 0.23 -7.79 9.83
N GLY A 54 1.42 -7.58 9.26
CA GLY A 54 1.64 -7.65 7.81
C GLY A 54 0.78 -6.63 7.07
N ARG A 55 0.10 -7.05 5.99
CA ARG A 55 -0.92 -6.21 5.35
C ARG A 55 -2.11 -6.04 6.28
N PRO A 56 -2.45 -4.81 6.71
CA PRO A 56 -3.62 -4.58 7.57
C PRO A 56 -4.93 -5.01 6.91
N GLY A 57 -5.85 -5.53 7.72
CA GLY A 57 -7.16 -5.96 7.23
C GLY A 57 -8.12 -6.32 8.37
N PRO A 58 -9.43 -6.46 8.08
CA PRO A 58 -10.45 -6.67 9.09
C PRO A 58 -10.35 -8.05 9.76
N VAL A 59 -10.75 -8.09 11.02
CA VAL A 59 -10.96 -9.33 11.79
C VAL A 59 -12.36 -9.25 12.42
N LEU A 60 -13.15 -10.30 12.25
CA LEU A 60 -14.45 -10.40 12.87
C LEU A 60 -14.35 -10.98 14.29
N VAL A 61 -15.09 -10.40 15.23
CA VAL A 61 -15.34 -10.99 16.55
C VAL A 61 -16.84 -11.01 16.78
N ASP A 62 -17.42 -12.21 16.75
CA ASP A 62 -18.82 -12.47 17.03
C ASP A 62 -19.01 -12.83 18.49
N ILE A 63 -19.92 -12.12 19.18
CA ILE A 63 -20.14 -12.28 20.61
C ILE A 63 -21.62 -12.66 20.84
N PRO A 64 -21.94 -13.96 21.11
CA PRO A 64 -23.31 -14.40 21.39
C PRO A 64 -23.96 -13.63 22.51
N LYS A 65 -25.30 -13.46 22.43
CA LYS A 65 -26.11 -12.64 23.34
C LYS A 65 -25.94 -13.02 24.82
N ASP A 66 -25.88 -14.28 25.13
CA ASP A 66 -25.73 -14.77 26.52
C ASP A 66 -24.33 -14.49 27.07
N VAL A 67 -23.29 -14.45 26.20
CA VAL A 67 -21.94 -14.08 26.61
C VAL A 67 -21.88 -12.59 26.96
N THR A 68 -22.59 -11.72 26.23
CA THR A 68 -22.62 -10.28 26.54
C THR A 68 -23.29 -9.97 27.90
N ALA A 69 -24.12 -10.85 28.39
CA ALA A 69 -24.80 -10.73 29.72
C ALA A 69 -23.97 -11.28 30.90
N GLN A 70 -22.90 -12.02 30.63
CA GLN A 70 -22.06 -12.61 31.65
C GLN A 70 -21.10 -11.59 32.27
N LYS A 71 -20.64 -11.88 33.47
CA LYS A 71 -19.63 -11.09 34.18
C LYS A 71 -18.35 -11.90 34.35
N THR A 72 -17.22 -11.24 34.24
CA THR A 72 -15.90 -11.82 34.51
C THR A 72 -14.97 -10.76 35.11
N GLU A 73 -13.93 -11.20 35.77
CA GLU A 73 -12.87 -10.30 36.20
C GLU A 73 -12.06 -9.83 34.98
N TYR A 74 -11.80 -8.52 34.92
CA TYR A 74 -11.02 -7.91 33.86
C TYR A 74 -9.68 -7.38 34.40
N GLN A 75 -8.60 -7.83 33.79
CA GLN A 75 -7.27 -7.27 34.02
C GLN A 75 -6.84 -6.43 32.82
N ALA A 76 -6.62 -5.15 33.08
CA ALA A 76 -6.03 -4.28 32.07
C ALA A 76 -4.61 -4.78 31.73
N LYS A 77 -4.31 -4.80 30.43
CA LYS A 77 -2.97 -5.11 29.90
C LYS A 77 -2.63 -4.08 28.83
N GLU A 78 -1.39 -3.66 28.81
CA GLU A 78 -0.90 -2.81 27.73
C GLU A 78 -1.07 -3.47 26.36
N PRO A 79 -1.41 -2.70 25.32
CA PRO A 79 -1.46 -3.20 23.97
C PRO A 79 -0.09 -3.73 23.53
N VAL A 80 -0.07 -4.89 22.89
CA VAL A 80 1.16 -5.40 22.27
C VAL A 80 1.47 -4.54 21.05
N ALA A 81 2.69 -3.99 20.99
CA ALA A 81 3.19 -3.30 19.81
C ALA A 81 3.30 -4.30 18.65
N VAL A 82 2.72 -3.95 17.52
CA VAL A 82 2.84 -4.75 16.30
C VAL A 82 4.19 -4.44 15.67
N GLN A 83 5.06 -5.45 15.64
CA GLN A 83 6.36 -5.33 14.98
C GLN A 83 6.20 -5.31 13.46
N ARG A 84 7.09 -4.56 12.79
CA ARG A 84 7.19 -4.56 11.33
C ARG A 84 7.56 -5.97 10.84
N ASP A 85 7.01 -6.36 9.70
CA ASP A 85 7.32 -7.66 9.08
C ASP A 85 8.67 -7.58 8.34
N THR A 86 9.74 -7.93 9.04
CA THR A 86 11.11 -7.91 8.51
C THR A 86 11.67 -9.30 8.28
N GLY A 87 11.00 -10.32 8.80
CA GLY A 87 11.50 -11.71 8.81
C GLY A 87 11.58 -12.36 7.43
N ARG A 88 10.98 -11.75 6.42
CA ARG A 88 10.98 -12.24 5.03
C ARG A 88 11.94 -11.47 4.12
N ILE A 89 12.56 -10.41 4.61
CA ILE A 89 13.56 -9.65 3.84
C ILE A 89 14.85 -10.47 3.85
N THR A 90 15.21 -11.05 2.71
CA THR A 90 16.44 -11.82 2.54
C THR A 90 17.55 -10.95 1.93
N GLU A 91 18.80 -11.28 2.23
CA GLU A 91 19.94 -10.59 1.61
C GLU A 91 20.02 -10.88 0.11
N GLU A 92 19.65 -12.07 -0.33
CA GLU A 92 19.62 -12.46 -1.74
C GLU A 92 18.65 -11.58 -2.54
N ASP A 93 17.44 -11.36 -2.01
CA ASP A 93 16.44 -10.49 -2.65
C ASP A 93 16.92 -9.04 -2.68
N LEU A 94 17.54 -8.54 -1.60
CA LEU A 94 18.12 -7.21 -1.54
C LEU A 94 19.24 -7.03 -2.57
N GLN A 95 20.15 -7.98 -2.70
CA GLN A 95 21.24 -7.92 -3.70
C GLN A 95 20.70 -7.97 -5.12
N THR A 96 19.64 -8.75 -5.36
CA THR A 96 18.96 -8.78 -6.66
C THR A 96 18.31 -7.43 -6.97
N ALA A 97 17.63 -6.82 -6.01
CA ALA A 97 17.03 -5.49 -6.14
C ALA A 97 18.10 -4.42 -6.42
N LEU A 98 19.19 -4.41 -5.63
CA LEU A 98 20.31 -3.48 -5.81
C LEU A 98 20.96 -3.60 -7.18
N LYS A 99 21.12 -4.83 -7.68
CA LYS A 99 21.65 -5.06 -9.04
C LYS A 99 20.74 -4.44 -10.09
N LEU A 100 19.42 -4.68 -10.02
CA LEU A 100 18.45 -4.11 -10.96
C LEU A 100 18.51 -2.59 -10.94
N ILE A 101 18.56 -1.97 -9.75
CA ILE A 101 18.61 -0.52 -9.58
C ILE A 101 19.89 0.05 -10.19
N ARG A 102 21.06 -0.56 -9.90
CA ARG A 102 22.35 -0.09 -10.41
C ARG A 102 22.51 -0.21 -11.94
N GLU A 103 21.85 -1.19 -12.55
CA GLU A 103 21.89 -1.42 -14.01
C GLU A 103 20.92 -0.53 -14.78
N ALA A 104 19.91 0.04 -14.12
CA ALA A 104 18.88 0.85 -14.76
C ALA A 104 19.47 2.14 -15.36
N LYS A 105 18.96 2.51 -16.54
CA LYS A 105 19.26 3.79 -17.22
C LYS A 105 18.07 4.74 -17.18
N LYS A 106 16.88 4.19 -17.04
CA LYS A 106 15.61 4.90 -17.03
C LYS A 106 14.73 4.37 -15.87
N PRO A 107 15.21 4.45 -14.61
CA PRO A 107 14.41 3.99 -13.49
C PRO A 107 13.16 4.85 -13.31
N TYR A 108 12.07 4.24 -12.87
CA TYR A 108 10.83 4.93 -12.53
C TYR A 108 10.23 4.35 -11.26
N VAL A 109 9.85 5.21 -10.32
CA VAL A 109 9.28 4.78 -9.03
C VAL A 109 7.76 4.91 -9.08
N PHE A 110 7.06 3.84 -8.75
CA PHE A 110 5.61 3.80 -8.63
C PHE A 110 5.20 3.46 -7.19
N VAL A 111 4.53 4.42 -6.52
CA VAL A 111 4.24 4.36 -5.08
C VAL A 111 2.77 4.08 -4.82
N GLY A 112 2.50 3.16 -3.91
CA GLY A 112 1.15 2.81 -3.47
C GLY A 112 0.88 3.08 -2.01
N GLY A 113 -0.34 2.71 -1.58
CA GLY A 113 -0.80 2.87 -0.20
C GLY A 113 0.05 2.12 0.83
N GLY A 114 0.80 1.09 0.42
CA GLY A 114 1.72 0.36 1.30
C GLY A 114 2.82 1.25 1.86
N ALA A 115 3.33 2.21 1.08
CA ALA A 115 4.32 3.18 1.55
C ALA A 115 3.74 4.13 2.61
N VAL A 116 2.50 4.59 2.41
CA VAL A 116 1.77 5.42 3.40
C VAL A 116 1.54 4.66 4.69
N ILE A 117 1.03 3.42 4.61
CA ILE A 117 0.73 2.58 5.77
C ILE A 117 2.01 2.25 6.56
N SER A 118 3.12 2.04 5.87
CA SER A 118 4.43 1.78 6.48
C SER A 118 5.05 3.03 7.12
N GLY A 119 4.57 4.24 6.78
CA GLY A 119 5.18 5.50 7.21
C GLY A 119 6.57 5.70 6.60
N ALA A 120 6.74 5.32 5.34
CA ALA A 120 8.02 5.28 4.64
C ALA A 120 8.34 6.55 3.83
N SER A 121 7.63 7.67 4.06
CA SER A 121 7.75 8.87 3.21
C SER A 121 9.15 9.48 3.21
N GLU A 122 9.81 9.53 4.36
CA GLU A 122 11.18 10.04 4.47
C GLU A 122 12.19 9.11 3.79
N ASP A 123 12.11 7.80 4.07
CA ASP A 123 12.97 6.78 3.46
C ASP A 123 12.76 6.74 1.93
N LEU A 124 11.51 6.92 1.47
CA LEU A 124 11.19 7.00 0.05
C LEU A 124 11.84 8.23 -0.61
N ARG A 125 11.83 9.38 0.05
CA ARG A 125 12.46 10.59 -0.45
C ARG A 125 13.98 10.39 -0.58
N GLU A 126 14.63 9.86 0.47
CA GLU A 126 16.06 9.57 0.45
C GLU A 126 16.42 8.56 -0.64
N PHE A 127 15.61 7.52 -0.81
CA PHE A 127 15.78 6.54 -1.87
C PHE A 127 15.70 7.17 -3.26
N VAL A 128 14.66 7.98 -3.51
CA VAL A 128 14.46 8.68 -4.79
C VAL A 128 15.57 9.67 -5.07
N ASP A 129 16.04 10.39 -4.04
CA ASP A 129 17.19 11.30 -4.14
C ASP A 129 18.45 10.56 -4.59
N LYS A 130 18.71 9.38 -4.00
CA LYS A 130 19.90 8.59 -4.34
C LYS A 130 19.86 8.01 -5.74
N ILE A 131 18.70 7.53 -6.19
CA ILE A 131 18.59 6.90 -7.50
C ILE A 131 18.24 7.88 -8.62
N ASP A 132 18.03 9.17 -8.32
CA ASP A 132 17.69 10.24 -9.28
C ASP A 132 16.60 9.80 -10.28
N ALA A 133 15.42 9.43 -9.76
CA ALA A 133 14.35 8.85 -10.56
C ALA A 133 13.02 9.63 -10.44
N PRO A 134 12.23 9.69 -11.53
CA PRO A 134 10.87 10.23 -11.45
C PRO A 134 9.95 9.32 -10.63
N VAL A 135 8.95 9.95 -9.99
CA VAL A 135 7.98 9.27 -9.11
C VAL A 135 6.56 9.52 -9.58
N CYS A 136 5.79 8.45 -9.65
CA CYS A 136 4.33 8.52 -9.77
C CYS A 136 3.66 7.74 -8.63
N ASP A 137 2.38 8.01 -8.39
CA ASP A 137 1.62 7.33 -7.35
C ASP A 137 0.35 6.66 -7.87
N SER A 138 -0.21 5.79 -7.04
CA SER A 138 -1.61 5.38 -7.12
C SER A 138 -2.47 6.34 -6.27
N LEU A 139 -3.80 6.28 -6.42
CA LEU A 139 -4.70 7.06 -5.58
C LEU A 139 -4.42 6.86 -4.08
N MET A 140 -4.16 5.61 -3.66
CA MET A 140 -3.86 5.28 -2.26
C MET A 140 -2.41 5.61 -1.85
N GLY A 141 -1.55 5.90 -2.81
CA GLY A 141 -0.17 6.33 -2.59
C GLY A 141 0.01 7.83 -2.43
N LYS A 142 -1.06 8.62 -2.68
CA LYS A 142 -1.01 10.07 -2.52
C LYS A 142 -0.61 10.47 -1.11
N GLY A 143 0.33 11.43 -1.04
CA GLY A 143 0.92 11.88 0.22
C GLY A 143 2.13 11.06 0.68
N ALA A 144 2.50 9.96 0.01
CA ALA A 144 3.74 9.24 0.31
C ALA A 144 4.99 9.99 -0.16
N PHE A 145 4.87 10.76 -1.24
CA PHE A 145 5.94 11.58 -1.80
C PHE A 145 5.47 13.03 -1.99
N ASP A 146 6.37 13.99 -1.86
CA ASP A 146 6.04 15.41 -1.98
C ASP A 146 5.56 15.74 -3.40
N GLY A 147 4.32 16.21 -3.52
CA GLY A 147 3.72 16.61 -4.80
C GLY A 147 4.33 17.87 -5.41
N THR A 148 5.13 18.63 -4.65
CA THR A 148 5.84 19.84 -5.12
C THR A 148 7.24 19.52 -5.63
N ASP A 149 7.78 18.35 -5.35
CA ASP A 149 9.07 17.90 -5.88
C ASP A 149 9.03 17.83 -7.42
N PRO A 150 10.01 18.35 -8.14
CA PRO A 150 10.04 18.32 -9.60
C PRO A 150 9.99 16.91 -10.19
N ARG A 151 10.47 15.88 -9.46
CA ARG A 151 10.45 14.48 -9.87
C ARG A 151 9.07 13.84 -9.77
N TYR A 152 8.16 14.43 -8.99
CA TYR A 152 6.79 13.94 -8.92
C TYR A 152 6.02 14.23 -10.20
N THR A 153 5.49 13.20 -10.81
CA THR A 153 4.83 13.27 -12.11
C THR A 153 3.31 13.12 -12.06
N GLY A 154 2.76 12.90 -10.85
CA GLY A 154 1.35 12.70 -10.63
C GLY A 154 0.93 11.23 -10.59
N MET A 155 -0.37 10.97 -10.71
CA MET A 155 -0.93 9.63 -10.62
C MET A 155 -0.69 8.83 -11.91
N LEU A 156 -0.55 7.51 -11.77
CA LEU A 156 -0.44 6.56 -12.88
C LEU A 156 -1.80 5.91 -13.18
N GLY A 157 -2.01 5.51 -14.43
CA GLY A 157 -3.14 4.70 -14.88
C GLY A 157 -4.25 5.49 -15.55
N MET A 158 -5.48 4.98 -15.53
CA MET A 158 -6.65 5.50 -16.25
C MET A 158 -6.94 6.98 -15.91
N HIS A 159 -6.77 7.36 -14.66
CA HIS A 159 -6.97 8.72 -14.16
C HIS A 159 -5.64 9.44 -13.89
N GLY A 160 -4.55 8.91 -14.43
CA GLY A 160 -3.21 9.44 -14.26
C GLY A 160 -2.86 10.54 -15.25
N THR A 161 -1.71 11.16 -15.01
CA THR A 161 -1.15 12.17 -15.90
C THR A 161 -0.59 11.51 -17.17
N LYS A 162 -0.54 12.28 -18.26
CA LYS A 162 0.17 11.82 -19.48
C LYS A 162 1.65 11.60 -19.19
N THR A 163 2.27 12.46 -18.40
CA THR A 163 3.67 12.35 -17.99
C THR A 163 3.96 11.00 -17.32
N SER A 164 3.17 10.61 -16.30
CA SER A 164 3.34 9.33 -15.62
C SER A 164 3.13 8.14 -16.55
N ASN A 165 2.07 8.18 -17.37
CA ASN A 165 1.76 7.08 -18.28
C ASN A 165 2.83 6.90 -19.37
N TYR A 166 3.32 7.99 -19.97
CA TYR A 166 4.41 7.92 -20.96
C TYR A 166 5.73 7.49 -20.30
N GLY A 167 6.09 8.09 -19.15
CA GLY A 167 7.32 7.75 -18.47
C GLY A 167 7.38 6.26 -18.08
N VAL A 168 6.31 5.70 -17.54
CA VAL A 168 6.23 4.25 -17.24
C VAL A 168 6.28 3.40 -18.53
N SER A 169 5.75 3.90 -19.65
CA SER A 169 5.81 3.17 -20.93
C SER A 169 7.20 3.19 -21.57
N GLU A 170 8.12 4.04 -21.10
CA GLU A 170 9.47 4.22 -21.67
C GLU A 170 10.60 3.85 -20.70
N CYS A 171 10.28 3.63 -19.40
CA CYS A 171 11.28 3.22 -18.41
C CYS A 171 11.86 1.85 -18.74
N ASP A 172 13.07 1.57 -18.25
CA ASP A 172 13.70 0.24 -18.31
C ASP A 172 13.62 -0.53 -17.01
N LEU A 173 13.35 0.16 -15.89
CA LEU A 173 13.08 -0.41 -14.58
C LEU A 173 11.92 0.33 -13.93
N LEU A 174 10.83 -0.40 -13.62
CA LEU A 174 9.73 0.07 -12.78
C LEU A 174 9.91 -0.47 -11.37
N ILE A 175 10.12 0.44 -10.40
CA ILE A 175 10.25 0.10 -8.98
C ILE A 175 8.90 0.35 -8.32
N ALA A 176 8.16 -0.72 -8.04
CA ALA A 176 6.80 -0.70 -7.51
C ALA A 176 6.81 -0.88 -5.99
N ILE A 177 6.41 0.15 -5.25
CA ILE A 177 6.57 0.25 -3.79
C ILE A 177 5.20 0.23 -3.12
N GLY A 178 4.82 -0.92 -2.50
CA GLY A 178 3.54 -1.07 -1.80
C GLY A 178 2.32 -0.90 -2.70
N VAL A 179 2.36 -1.43 -3.93
CA VAL A 179 1.30 -1.32 -4.95
C VAL A 179 0.73 -2.67 -5.35
N ARG A 180 -0.56 -2.72 -5.69
CA ARG A 180 -1.27 -3.95 -6.06
C ARG A 180 -1.42 -4.19 -7.56
N PHE A 181 -0.97 -3.30 -8.41
CA PHE A 181 -1.17 -3.36 -9.85
C PHE A 181 -2.63 -3.63 -10.24
N SER A 182 -3.54 -2.76 -9.75
CA SER A 182 -4.97 -2.91 -10.05
C SER A 182 -5.29 -2.62 -11.51
N ASP A 183 -6.47 -3.05 -11.96
CA ASP A 183 -6.99 -2.82 -13.31
C ASP A 183 -7.04 -1.32 -13.68
N ARG A 184 -7.26 -0.44 -12.70
CA ARG A 184 -7.27 1.03 -12.90
C ARG A 184 -5.90 1.60 -13.26
N VAL A 185 -4.84 0.89 -12.92
CA VAL A 185 -3.45 1.25 -13.24
C VAL A 185 -2.99 0.56 -14.51
N LEU A 186 -3.20 -0.74 -14.61
CA LEU A 186 -2.67 -1.57 -15.69
C LEU A 186 -3.34 -1.28 -17.05
N GLY A 187 -4.65 -1.01 -17.05
CA GLY A 187 -5.44 -1.01 -18.26
C GLY A 187 -5.36 -2.37 -18.97
N ASN A 188 -4.41 -2.54 -19.87
CA ASN A 188 -4.10 -3.84 -20.49
C ASN A 188 -2.80 -4.40 -19.89
N ALA A 189 -2.91 -5.39 -19.00
CA ALA A 189 -1.77 -6.00 -18.33
C ALA A 189 -0.69 -6.56 -19.27
N LYS A 190 -1.07 -7.04 -20.47
CA LYS A 190 -0.12 -7.56 -21.48
C LYS A 190 0.72 -6.48 -22.14
N LYS A 191 0.30 -5.21 -22.04
CA LYS A 191 0.99 -4.06 -22.65
C LYS A 191 1.64 -3.14 -21.61
N PHE A 192 1.29 -3.32 -20.33
CA PHE A 192 1.78 -2.46 -19.26
C PHE A 192 3.27 -2.71 -19.00
N ALA A 193 4.09 -1.67 -19.16
CA ALA A 193 5.53 -1.66 -18.87
C ALA A 193 6.29 -2.91 -19.40
N ASN A 194 5.84 -3.49 -20.53
CA ASN A 194 6.38 -4.75 -21.05
C ASN A 194 7.82 -4.65 -21.58
N GLN A 195 8.34 -3.43 -21.75
CA GLN A 195 9.73 -3.14 -22.10
C GLN A 195 10.63 -3.06 -20.86
N ALA A 196 10.05 -2.90 -19.65
CA ALA A 196 10.77 -2.67 -18.42
C ALA A 196 10.95 -3.97 -17.60
N LYS A 197 12.04 -4.04 -16.84
CA LYS A 197 12.12 -4.92 -15.67
C LYS A 197 11.22 -4.35 -14.58
N ILE A 198 10.59 -5.20 -13.76
CA ILE A 198 9.73 -4.77 -12.66
C ILE A 198 10.29 -5.31 -11.36
N LEU A 199 10.62 -4.41 -10.43
CA LEU A 199 10.99 -4.72 -9.06
C LEU A 199 9.82 -4.34 -8.13
N GLN A 200 9.26 -5.31 -7.40
CA GLN A 200 8.15 -5.07 -6.47
C GLN A 200 8.60 -5.21 -5.02
N LEU A 201 8.35 -4.17 -4.23
CA LEU A 201 8.58 -4.13 -2.78
C LEU A 201 7.23 -4.14 -2.08
N ASP A 202 6.88 -5.22 -1.38
CA ASP A 202 5.55 -5.37 -0.76
C ASP A 202 5.60 -6.22 0.50
N VAL A 203 4.69 -5.95 1.44
CA VAL A 203 4.56 -6.73 2.67
C VAL A 203 3.75 -8.02 2.44
N ASP A 204 2.94 -8.06 1.38
CA ASP A 204 2.01 -9.16 1.09
C ASP A 204 2.53 -10.02 -0.07
N PRO A 205 3.05 -11.24 0.21
CA PRO A 205 3.53 -12.12 -0.84
C PRO A 205 2.44 -12.54 -1.83
N ALA A 206 1.14 -12.45 -1.45
CA ALA A 206 0.04 -12.80 -2.34
C ALA A 206 -0.19 -11.77 -3.47
N GLU A 207 0.39 -10.58 -3.37
CA GLU A 207 0.34 -9.58 -4.44
C GLU A 207 1.43 -9.78 -5.50
N ILE A 208 2.47 -10.58 -5.22
CA ILE A 208 3.56 -10.85 -6.16
C ILE A 208 3.07 -11.78 -7.28
N ASN A 209 3.33 -11.39 -8.52
CA ASN A 209 2.93 -12.14 -9.75
C ASN A 209 1.42 -12.34 -9.90
N LYS A 210 0.59 -11.61 -9.16
CA LYS A 210 -0.86 -11.75 -9.18
C LYS A 210 -1.50 -11.20 -10.45
N ASN A 211 -1.21 -9.95 -10.77
CA ASN A 211 -1.79 -9.23 -11.91
C ASN A 211 -0.77 -8.97 -13.02
N ILE A 212 0.51 -8.94 -12.69
CA ILE A 212 1.64 -8.76 -13.60
C ILE A 212 2.80 -9.60 -13.10
N VAL A 213 3.56 -10.18 -14.03
CA VAL A 213 4.77 -10.93 -13.68
C VAL A 213 5.90 -9.93 -13.41
N VAL A 214 6.54 -10.03 -12.25
CA VAL A 214 7.66 -9.16 -11.87
C VAL A 214 9.00 -9.84 -12.10
N THR A 215 10.05 -9.05 -12.34
CA THR A 215 11.42 -9.55 -12.53
C THR A 215 12.03 -9.99 -11.20
N ALA A 216 11.78 -9.22 -10.14
CA ALA A 216 12.23 -9.51 -8.78
C ALA A 216 11.27 -8.89 -7.76
N SER A 217 11.31 -9.39 -6.53
CA SER A 217 10.53 -8.83 -5.42
C SER A 217 11.33 -8.90 -4.11
N VAL A 218 11.03 -7.97 -3.19
CA VAL A 218 11.48 -8.04 -1.80
C VAL A 218 10.24 -8.01 -0.92
N ILE A 219 10.07 -9.04 -0.09
CA ILE A 219 8.88 -9.20 0.77
C ILE A 219 9.18 -8.70 2.18
N GLY A 220 8.44 -7.69 2.62
CA GLY A 220 8.57 -7.14 3.97
C GLY A 220 8.00 -5.74 4.10
N ASP A 221 8.16 -5.14 5.28
CA ASP A 221 7.78 -3.75 5.51
C ASP A 221 8.58 -2.81 4.60
N VAL A 222 7.89 -1.96 3.87
CA VAL A 222 8.48 -1.07 2.85
C VAL A 222 9.52 -0.12 3.44
N LYS A 223 9.26 0.43 4.63
CA LYS A 223 10.22 1.33 5.31
C LYS A 223 11.54 0.62 5.59
N GLU A 224 11.47 -0.60 6.10
CA GLU A 224 12.65 -1.42 6.39
C GLU A 224 13.40 -1.81 5.11
N ILE A 225 12.67 -2.15 4.04
CA ILE A 225 13.29 -2.48 2.75
C ILE A 225 14.05 -1.27 2.21
N LEU A 226 13.39 -0.09 2.17
CA LEU A 226 14.02 1.13 1.67
C LEU A 226 15.27 1.49 2.47
N GLY A 227 15.19 1.50 3.81
CA GLY A 227 16.37 1.77 4.65
C GLY A 227 17.55 0.83 4.39
N ARG A 228 17.28 -0.48 4.15
CA ARG A 228 18.35 -1.45 3.82
C ARG A 228 18.92 -1.25 2.42
N LEU A 229 18.11 -0.86 1.45
CA LEU A 229 18.57 -0.52 0.10
C LEU A 229 19.40 0.76 0.12
N ASP A 230 18.91 1.80 0.82
CA ASP A 230 19.58 3.08 0.94
C ASP A 230 20.95 2.99 1.59
N ALA A 231 21.11 2.12 2.58
CA ALA A 231 22.40 1.89 3.22
C ALA A 231 23.47 1.31 2.27
N GLN A 232 23.06 0.71 1.15
CA GLN A 232 23.93 0.01 0.19
C GLN A 232 24.02 0.70 -1.19
N LEU A 233 23.21 1.74 -1.42
CA LEU A 233 23.23 2.51 -2.66
C LEU A 233 24.15 3.73 -2.53
N ALA A 234 25.00 3.94 -3.53
CA ALA A 234 25.66 5.21 -3.77
C ALA A 234 24.73 6.14 -4.58
N PRO A 235 24.89 7.47 -4.48
CA PRO A 235 24.18 8.41 -5.35
C PRO A 235 24.39 8.08 -6.82
N MET A 236 23.31 8.13 -7.58
CA MET A 236 23.27 7.90 -9.04
C MET A 236 22.80 9.18 -9.73
N GLU A 237 23.04 9.28 -11.02
CA GLU A 237 22.61 10.42 -11.83
C GLU A 237 21.95 9.89 -13.11
N HIS A 238 20.71 10.31 -13.37
CA HIS A 238 19.95 9.99 -14.57
C HIS A 238 19.46 11.25 -15.28
N LYS A 239 20.33 12.26 -15.38
CA LYS A 239 19.99 13.59 -15.88
C LYS A 239 19.23 13.58 -17.20
N GLU A 240 19.71 12.85 -18.22
CA GLU A 240 19.04 12.79 -19.52
C GLU A 240 17.61 12.23 -19.42
N TRP A 241 17.41 11.22 -18.55
CA TRP A 241 16.10 10.65 -18.31
C TRP A 241 15.19 11.62 -17.55
N MET A 242 15.71 12.29 -16.53
CA MET A 242 14.96 13.30 -15.79
C MET A 242 14.57 14.48 -16.68
N ASP A 243 15.49 15.00 -17.51
CA ASP A 243 15.21 16.08 -18.46
C ASP A 243 14.11 15.67 -19.46
N HIS A 244 14.12 14.41 -19.92
CA HIS A 244 13.09 13.87 -20.81
C HIS A 244 11.70 13.82 -20.12
N ILE A 245 11.63 13.40 -18.85
CA ILE A 245 10.39 13.37 -18.10
C ILE A 245 9.88 14.80 -17.78
N LEU A 246 10.77 15.73 -17.46
CA LEU A 246 10.42 17.13 -17.23
C LEU A 246 9.86 17.78 -18.49
N ALA A 247 10.39 17.45 -19.66
CA ALA A 247 9.84 17.91 -20.93
C ALA A 247 8.39 17.41 -21.17
N TYR A 248 8.04 16.21 -20.67
CA TYR A 248 6.64 15.78 -20.67
C TYR A 248 5.75 16.59 -19.72
N LYS A 249 6.25 16.98 -18.54
CA LYS A 249 5.48 17.84 -17.63
C LYS A 249 5.18 19.20 -18.27
N GLU A 250 6.13 19.78 -18.95
CA GLU A 250 5.97 21.04 -19.67
C GLU A 250 5.00 20.90 -20.86
N LYS A 251 5.13 19.81 -21.63
CA LYS A 251 4.29 19.56 -22.81
C LYS A 251 2.84 19.23 -22.46
N TYR A 252 2.62 18.59 -21.30
CA TYR A 252 1.30 18.11 -20.86
C TYR A 252 0.96 18.61 -19.46
N PRO A 253 0.87 19.96 -19.25
CA PRO A 253 0.55 20.52 -17.95
C PRO A 253 -0.86 20.10 -17.52
N LEU A 254 -1.05 19.94 -16.20
CA LEU A 254 -2.37 19.77 -15.63
C LEU A 254 -3.11 21.11 -15.68
N THR A 255 -4.15 21.17 -16.50
CA THR A 255 -4.97 22.37 -16.68
C THR A 255 -6.44 22.04 -16.50
N TYR A 256 -7.22 23.02 -16.08
CA TYR A 256 -8.67 22.93 -16.01
C TYR A 256 -9.29 24.26 -16.45
N HIS A 257 -10.57 24.24 -16.85
CA HIS A 257 -11.29 25.46 -17.18
C HIS A 257 -11.59 26.24 -15.90
N PRO A 258 -11.17 27.51 -15.79
CA PRO A 258 -11.31 28.30 -14.55
C PRO A 258 -12.74 28.82 -14.33
N GLU A 259 -13.64 28.61 -15.28
CA GLU A 259 -15.01 29.10 -15.20
C GLU A 259 -15.87 28.24 -14.28
N GLY A 260 -16.47 28.88 -13.25
CA GLY A 260 -17.38 28.25 -12.31
C GLY A 260 -16.72 27.41 -11.23
N LEU A 261 -17.53 26.77 -10.40
CA LEU A 261 -17.13 25.94 -9.29
C LEU A 261 -16.87 24.50 -9.78
N SER A 262 -15.63 24.21 -10.18
CA SER A 262 -15.22 22.88 -10.61
C SER A 262 -14.43 22.13 -9.53
N GLY A 263 -14.38 20.78 -9.57
CA GLY A 263 -13.62 19.97 -8.61
C GLY A 263 -12.13 20.37 -8.56
N PRO A 264 -11.40 20.48 -9.69
CA PRO A 264 -10.01 20.91 -9.68
C PRO A 264 -9.81 22.33 -9.09
N TYR A 265 -10.74 23.26 -9.38
CA TYR A 265 -10.70 24.60 -8.80
C TYR A 265 -10.82 24.55 -7.27
N ILE A 266 -11.75 23.77 -6.74
CA ILE A 266 -11.95 23.62 -5.29
C ILE A 266 -10.67 23.07 -4.64
N VAL A 267 -10.08 22.00 -5.21
CA VAL A 267 -8.85 21.39 -4.71
C VAL A 267 -7.70 22.40 -4.71
N GLU A 268 -7.55 23.18 -5.80
CA GLU A 268 -6.53 24.21 -5.88
C GLU A 268 -6.73 25.32 -4.83
N GLN A 269 -8.00 25.78 -4.61
CA GLN A 269 -8.28 26.78 -3.58
C GLN A 269 -7.98 26.26 -2.17
N VAL A 270 -8.34 25.00 -1.86
CA VAL A 270 -7.99 24.38 -0.58
C VAL A 270 -6.47 24.38 -0.41
N TYR A 271 -5.70 23.93 -1.40
CA TYR A 271 -4.25 23.96 -1.35
C TYR A 271 -3.67 25.37 -1.13
N ARG A 272 -4.19 26.39 -1.85
CA ARG A 272 -3.75 27.79 -1.68
C ARG A 272 -4.00 28.31 -0.27
N MET A 273 -5.12 27.89 0.35
CA MET A 273 -5.51 28.32 1.70
C MET A 273 -4.72 27.61 2.79
N THR A 274 -4.46 26.31 2.62
CA THR A 274 -3.80 25.46 3.63
C THR A 274 -2.31 25.27 3.38
N LYS A 275 -1.81 25.59 2.17
CA LYS A 275 -0.44 25.30 1.70
C LYS A 275 -0.06 23.83 1.79
N GLY A 276 -1.08 22.95 1.82
CA GLY A 276 -0.91 21.51 1.93
C GLY A 276 -0.78 20.98 3.36
N GLU A 277 -1.06 21.83 4.36
CA GLU A 277 -1.12 21.45 5.79
C GLU A 277 -2.51 20.90 6.19
#